data_0b0a405f104a89dc6c0bb8e7774664fd
#
_entry.id   0b0a405f104a89dc6c0bb8e7774664fd
#
_cell.length_a   1.000
_cell.length_b   1.000
_cell.length_c   1.000
_cell.angle_alpha   90.00
_cell.angle_beta   90.00
_cell.angle_gamma   90.00
#
_symmetry.space_group_name_H-M   'P 1'
#
loop_
_entity.id
_entity.type
_entity.pdbx_description
1 polymer ?
#
loop_
_entity_poly.entity_id
_entity_poly.type
_entity_poly.pdbx_seq_one_letter_code
_entity_poly.pdbx_strand_id
1 'polypeptide(L)'
;MNEIQKYIAANEPQIMEDLFSLIRIPSISALPEHHDDMLACAERWAQLLLEAGVDEALVMPSQGNPIVFAQKIVDPDAKTVLVYAHYDVMPAEPLELWKSQPFEPEIRDGYIWARGADDDKGQSFIQVKAFEYLLKNGLLRNNVKFIFEGEEEIGSPSLEAFCEEHKELLKADVILVSDT
;
A
#
# COMPACT_ATOMS: atom_id res chain seq x y z
N MET A 1 -2.70 6.64 -27.67
CA MET A 1 -2.86 6.12 -26.30
C MET A 1 -2.86 4.60 -26.38
N ASN A 2 -1.99 3.93 -25.60
CA ASN A 2 -2.03 2.47 -25.46
C ASN A 2 -3.19 2.05 -24.51
N GLU A 3 -3.43 0.73 -24.36
CA GLU A 3 -4.57 0.23 -23.56
C GLU A 3 -4.48 0.62 -22.09
N ILE A 4 -3.27 0.62 -21.51
CA ILE A 4 -3.05 1.05 -20.12
C ILE A 4 -3.39 2.53 -19.94
N GLN A 5 -2.95 3.39 -20.87
CA GLN A 5 -3.26 4.82 -20.83
C GLN A 5 -4.77 5.09 -20.97
N LYS A 6 -5.47 4.30 -21.79
CA LYS A 6 -6.93 4.39 -21.90
C LYS A 6 -7.62 3.98 -20.59
N TYR A 7 -7.15 2.90 -19.98
CA TYR A 7 -7.69 2.42 -18.71
C TYR A 7 -7.49 3.46 -17.60
N ILE A 8 -6.28 4.02 -17.46
CA ILE A 8 -5.99 5.07 -16.49
C ILE A 8 -6.91 6.27 -16.71
N ALA A 9 -6.99 6.79 -17.94
CA ALA A 9 -7.81 7.96 -18.25
C ALA A 9 -9.31 7.73 -17.99
N ALA A 10 -9.79 6.52 -18.19
CA ALA A 10 -11.20 6.17 -17.94
C ALA A 10 -11.53 6.03 -16.43
N ASN A 11 -10.52 5.75 -15.58
CA ASN A 11 -10.70 5.49 -14.16
C ASN A 11 -10.00 6.54 -13.27
N GLU A 12 -9.41 7.58 -13.87
CA GLU A 12 -8.59 8.57 -13.16
C GLU A 12 -9.26 9.17 -11.92
N PRO A 13 -10.54 9.60 -11.94
CA PRO A 13 -11.18 10.19 -10.76
C PRO A 13 -11.22 9.21 -9.58
N GLN A 14 -11.53 7.93 -9.82
CA GLN A 14 -11.57 6.92 -8.78
C GLN A 14 -10.17 6.55 -8.29
N ILE A 15 -9.21 6.40 -9.20
CA ILE A 15 -7.81 6.13 -8.87
C ILE A 15 -7.27 7.23 -7.95
N MET A 16 -7.54 8.50 -8.27
CA MET A 16 -7.09 9.63 -7.46
C MET A 16 -7.76 9.65 -6.10
N GLU A 17 -9.07 9.43 -6.01
CA GLU A 17 -9.77 9.43 -4.73
C GLU A 17 -9.35 8.25 -3.83
N ASP A 18 -9.10 7.08 -4.40
CA ASP A 18 -8.57 5.93 -3.66
C ASP A 18 -7.22 6.26 -3.03
N LEU A 19 -6.28 6.83 -3.81
CA LEU A 19 -4.98 7.27 -3.31
C LEU A 19 -5.13 8.36 -2.24
N PHE A 20 -5.96 9.36 -2.50
CA PHE A 20 -6.18 10.47 -1.56
C PHE A 20 -6.80 9.99 -0.25
N SER A 21 -7.66 8.96 -0.30
CA SER A 21 -8.22 8.35 0.91
C SER A 21 -7.15 7.74 1.83
N LEU A 22 -6.06 7.21 1.27
CA LEU A 22 -4.91 6.73 2.04
C LEU A 22 -4.06 7.89 2.59
N ILE A 23 -3.77 8.88 1.74
CA ILE A 23 -2.91 10.02 2.10
C ILE A 23 -3.53 10.83 3.24
N ARG A 24 -4.86 10.99 3.27
CA ARG A 24 -5.57 11.73 4.33
C ARG A 24 -5.47 11.09 5.71
N ILE A 25 -5.06 9.84 5.81
CA ILE A 25 -4.84 9.17 7.10
C ILE A 25 -3.40 9.43 7.52
N PRO A 26 -3.17 10.18 8.63
CA PRO A 26 -1.82 10.51 9.07
C PRO A 26 -1.19 9.34 9.85
N SER A 27 -0.87 8.27 9.16
CA SER A 27 -0.30 7.04 9.73
C SER A 27 1.17 7.24 10.12
N ILE A 28 1.41 8.06 11.13
CA ILE A 28 2.76 8.41 11.62
C ILE A 28 3.18 7.41 12.69
N SER A 29 3.99 6.42 12.33
CA SER A 29 4.41 5.32 13.23
C SER A 29 5.23 5.79 14.43
N ALA A 30 5.99 6.88 14.28
CA ALA A 30 6.87 7.40 15.32
C ALA A 30 6.12 8.12 16.48
N LEU A 31 4.82 8.40 16.33
CA LEU A 31 4.05 9.19 17.29
C LEU A 31 2.89 8.38 17.87
N PRO A 32 2.89 8.09 19.18
CA PRO A 32 1.85 7.27 19.82
C PRO A 32 0.43 7.79 19.67
N GLU A 33 0.24 9.10 19.54
CA GLU A 33 -1.06 9.73 19.30
C GLU A 33 -1.72 9.34 17.97
N HIS A 34 -0.94 8.81 17.02
CA HIS A 34 -1.42 8.32 15.72
C HIS A 34 -1.70 6.82 15.68
N HIS A 35 -1.75 6.14 16.84
CA HIS A 35 -2.01 4.69 16.89
C HIS A 35 -3.33 4.30 16.20
N ASP A 36 -4.40 5.07 16.41
CA ASP A 36 -5.69 4.81 15.76
C ASP A 36 -5.64 5.07 14.25
N ASP A 37 -4.83 6.04 13.81
CA ASP A 37 -4.59 6.32 12.39
C ASP A 37 -3.80 5.17 11.72
N MET A 38 -2.89 4.54 12.45
CA MET A 38 -2.17 3.35 11.95
C MET A 38 -3.15 2.22 11.65
N LEU A 39 -4.06 1.92 12.58
CA LEU A 39 -5.09 0.89 12.37
C LEU A 39 -6.02 1.27 11.21
N ALA A 40 -6.50 2.52 11.19
CA ALA A 40 -7.39 3.00 10.11
C ALA A 40 -6.74 2.92 8.73
N CYS A 41 -5.42 3.19 8.63
CA CYS A 41 -4.67 3.07 7.40
C CYS A 41 -4.54 1.61 6.95
N ALA A 42 -4.23 0.70 7.87
CA ALA A 42 -4.18 -0.73 7.58
C ALA A 42 -5.54 -1.28 7.10
N GLU A 43 -6.64 -0.89 7.76
CA GLU A 43 -7.99 -1.26 7.35
C GLU A 43 -8.35 -0.71 5.97
N ARG A 44 -7.97 0.55 5.67
CA ARG A 44 -8.21 1.13 4.34
C ARG A 44 -7.43 0.40 3.26
N TRP A 45 -6.18 0.00 3.51
CA TRP A 45 -5.41 -0.83 2.59
C TRP A 45 -6.06 -2.19 2.35
N ALA A 46 -6.49 -2.87 3.41
CA ALA A 46 -7.18 -4.16 3.28
C ALA A 46 -8.45 -4.02 2.42
N GLN A 47 -9.22 -2.94 2.60
CA GLN A 47 -10.40 -2.65 1.79
C GLN A 47 -10.04 -2.42 0.32
N LEU A 48 -9.04 -1.59 0.03
CA LEU A 48 -8.59 -1.32 -1.36
C LEU A 48 -8.09 -2.57 -2.08
N LEU A 49 -7.39 -3.46 -1.36
CA LEU A 49 -6.93 -4.73 -1.90
C LEU A 49 -8.12 -5.64 -2.25
N LEU A 50 -9.16 -5.71 -1.40
CA LEU A 50 -10.40 -6.44 -1.71
C LEU A 50 -11.12 -5.84 -2.93
N GLU A 51 -11.21 -4.51 -3.02
CA GLU A 51 -11.80 -3.80 -4.16
C GLU A 51 -11.01 -4.04 -5.46
N ALA A 52 -9.67 -4.18 -5.36
CA ALA A 52 -8.81 -4.55 -6.47
C ALA A 52 -8.98 -6.01 -6.93
N GLY A 53 -9.58 -6.88 -6.10
CA GLY A 53 -9.97 -8.23 -6.47
C GLY A 53 -9.08 -9.35 -5.93
N VAL A 54 -8.37 -9.14 -4.82
CA VAL A 54 -7.72 -10.25 -4.10
C VAL A 54 -8.75 -11.22 -3.54
N ASP A 55 -8.35 -12.45 -3.26
CA ASP A 55 -9.24 -13.47 -2.69
C ASP A 55 -9.50 -13.22 -1.19
N GLU A 56 -8.50 -12.67 -0.50
CA GLU A 56 -8.60 -12.26 0.91
C GLU A 56 -7.66 -11.11 1.21
N ALA A 57 -8.01 -10.28 2.18
CA ALA A 57 -7.15 -9.28 2.79
C ALA A 57 -7.40 -9.24 4.30
N LEU A 58 -6.32 -9.29 5.07
CA LEU A 58 -6.34 -9.41 6.52
C LEU A 58 -5.49 -8.30 7.14
N VAL A 59 -6.01 -7.68 8.19
CA VAL A 59 -5.21 -6.84 9.09
C VAL A 59 -4.76 -7.74 10.24
N MET A 60 -3.49 -8.10 10.24
CA MET A 60 -2.92 -9.08 11.16
C MET A 60 -2.17 -8.39 12.30
N PRO A 61 -2.33 -8.83 13.53
CA PRO A 61 -1.58 -8.27 14.65
C PRO A 61 -0.08 -8.56 14.50
N SER A 62 0.75 -7.61 14.93
CA SER A 62 2.19 -7.79 15.12
C SER A 62 2.57 -7.43 16.57
N GLN A 63 3.86 -7.38 16.88
CA GLN A 63 4.33 -6.88 18.18
C GLN A 63 4.17 -5.36 18.33
N GLY A 64 3.98 -4.64 17.23
CA GLY A 64 3.74 -3.21 17.15
C GLY A 64 2.51 -2.88 16.28
N ASN A 65 2.70 -2.09 15.23
CA ASN A 65 1.61 -1.75 14.31
C ASN A 65 1.17 -2.96 13.47
N PRO A 66 -0.13 -3.09 13.13
CA PRO A 66 -0.63 -4.23 12.39
C PRO A 66 0.01 -4.33 10.99
N ILE A 67 0.05 -5.54 10.46
CA ILE A 67 0.53 -5.83 9.10
C ILE A 67 -0.67 -6.21 8.24
N VAL A 68 -0.78 -5.62 7.05
CA VAL A 68 -1.78 -6.01 6.06
C VAL A 68 -1.22 -7.13 5.20
N PHE A 69 -1.91 -8.26 5.20
CA PHE A 69 -1.64 -9.37 4.29
C PHE A 69 -2.80 -9.52 3.32
N ALA A 70 -2.51 -9.75 2.04
CA ALA A 70 -3.53 -10.11 1.07
C ALA A 70 -2.99 -11.09 0.03
N GLN A 71 -3.88 -11.85 -0.62
CA GLN A 71 -3.47 -12.75 -1.68
C GLN A 71 -4.51 -12.95 -2.78
N LYS A 72 -3.99 -13.23 -3.97
CA LYS A 72 -4.72 -13.75 -5.13
C LYS A 72 -4.02 -14.98 -5.66
N ILE A 73 -4.70 -16.12 -5.60
CA ILE A 73 -4.20 -17.38 -6.15
C ILE A 73 -4.93 -17.64 -7.47
N VAL A 74 -4.20 -17.56 -8.58
CA VAL A 74 -4.76 -17.82 -9.92
C VAL A 74 -4.56 -19.27 -10.34
N ASP A 75 -3.47 -19.89 -9.89
CA ASP A 75 -3.14 -21.30 -10.16
C ASP A 75 -2.15 -21.79 -9.08
N PRO A 76 -2.43 -22.92 -8.39
CA PRO A 76 -1.52 -23.46 -7.38
C PRO A 76 -0.10 -23.75 -7.88
N ASP A 77 0.06 -24.04 -9.17
CA ASP A 77 1.34 -24.36 -9.80
C ASP A 77 2.05 -23.12 -10.39
N ALA A 78 1.39 -21.96 -10.40
CA ALA A 78 2.00 -20.73 -10.88
C ALA A 78 2.99 -20.16 -9.86
N LYS A 79 3.99 -19.42 -10.37
CA LYS A 79 4.91 -18.67 -9.51
C LYS A 79 4.15 -17.62 -8.69
N THR A 80 4.64 -17.38 -7.49
CA THR A 80 4.08 -16.39 -6.55
C THR A 80 5.01 -15.18 -6.46
N VAL A 81 4.44 -14.00 -6.63
CA VAL A 81 5.08 -12.71 -6.39
C VAL A 81 4.58 -12.17 -5.06
N LEU A 82 5.48 -11.85 -4.14
CA LEU A 82 5.18 -11.14 -2.91
C LEU A 82 5.53 -9.66 -3.11
N VAL A 83 4.54 -8.79 -3.01
CA VAL A 83 4.69 -7.34 -3.03
C VAL A 83 4.87 -6.87 -1.59
N TYR A 84 6.01 -6.25 -1.32
CA TYR A 84 6.29 -5.61 -0.05
C TYR A 84 6.16 -4.10 -0.19
N ALA A 85 5.59 -3.47 0.82
CA ALA A 85 5.47 -2.02 0.95
C ALA A 85 5.26 -1.64 2.43
N HIS A 86 5.28 -0.32 2.73
CA HIS A 86 4.88 0.18 4.03
C HIS A 86 3.77 1.23 3.92
N TYR A 87 2.98 1.38 4.98
CA TYR A 87 1.87 2.33 5.00
C TYR A 87 2.05 3.45 6.03
N ASP A 88 3.07 3.35 6.87
CA ASP A 88 3.43 4.44 7.76
C ASP A 88 4.19 5.55 7.02
N VAL A 89 4.27 6.68 7.65
CA VAL A 89 4.91 7.86 7.10
C VAL A 89 5.69 8.61 8.19
N MET A 90 6.73 9.34 7.77
CA MET A 90 7.46 10.27 8.64
C MET A 90 6.55 11.39 9.15
N PRO A 91 6.83 11.95 10.35
CA PRO A 91 6.23 13.21 10.80
C PRO A 91 6.36 14.32 9.76
N ALA A 92 5.42 15.25 9.75
CA ALA A 92 5.36 16.32 8.75
C ALA A 92 6.03 17.63 9.19
N GLU A 93 6.58 17.69 10.38
CA GLU A 93 7.26 18.87 10.92
C GLU A 93 8.55 19.20 10.13
N PRO A 94 8.90 20.47 10.00
CA PRO A 94 8.17 21.65 10.49
C PRO A 94 7.01 22.08 9.57
N LEU A 95 5.81 22.21 10.13
CA LEU A 95 4.57 22.46 9.37
C LEU A 95 4.57 23.78 8.58
N GLU A 96 5.30 24.78 9.07
CA GLU A 96 5.39 26.10 8.42
C GLU A 96 6.13 26.09 7.07
N LEU A 97 6.83 25.01 6.74
CA LEU A 97 7.49 24.85 5.43
C LEU A 97 6.55 24.28 4.35
N TRP A 98 5.42 23.72 4.75
CA TRP A 98 4.46 23.19 3.81
C TRP A 98 3.63 24.31 3.17
N LYS A 99 3.42 24.22 1.85
CA LYS A 99 2.55 25.15 1.10
C LYS A 99 1.07 24.77 1.15
N SER A 100 0.78 23.53 1.49
CA SER A 100 -0.55 22.95 1.72
C SER A 100 -0.49 22.09 2.97
N GLN A 101 -1.65 21.68 3.53
CA GLN A 101 -1.67 20.77 4.68
C GLN A 101 -1.05 19.41 4.28
N PRO A 102 -0.14 18.84 5.10
CA PRO A 102 0.61 17.64 4.73
C PRO A 102 -0.26 16.43 4.37
N PHE A 103 -1.42 16.27 5.01
CA PHE A 103 -2.34 15.15 4.82
C PHE A 103 -3.61 15.54 4.03
N GLU A 104 -3.61 16.71 3.39
CA GLU A 104 -4.63 17.12 2.42
C GLU A 104 -3.97 17.18 1.03
N PRO A 105 -4.06 16.10 0.24
CA PRO A 105 -3.36 16.03 -1.04
C PRO A 105 -3.83 17.09 -2.01
N GLU A 106 -2.89 17.82 -2.58
CA GLU A 106 -3.12 18.89 -3.55
C GLU A 106 -2.41 18.60 -4.87
N ILE A 107 -3.10 18.79 -5.98
CA ILE A 107 -2.47 18.70 -7.31
C ILE A 107 -1.99 20.09 -7.72
N ARG A 108 -0.67 20.25 -7.87
CA ARG A 108 -0.03 21.49 -8.34
C ARG A 108 0.99 21.16 -9.43
N ASP A 109 0.93 21.87 -10.54
CA ASP A 109 1.86 21.72 -11.66
C ASP A 109 2.01 20.27 -12.17
N GLY A 110 0.93 19.49 -12.08
CA GLY A 110 0.90 18.08 -12.51
C GLY A 110 1.49 17.09 -11.51
N TYR A 111 1.78 17.51 -10.27
CA TYR A 111 2.28 16.67 -9.19
C TYR A 111 1.31 16.65 -8.01
N ILE A 112 1.26 15.52 -7.30
CA ILE A 112 0.57 15.39 -6.02
C ILE A 112 1.52 15.83 -4.91
N TRP A 113 1.07 16.76 -4.08
CA TRP A 113 1.82 17.29 -2.95
C TRP A 113 1.15 16.88 -1.65
N ALA A 114 1.75 15.97 -0.92
CA ALA A 114 1.32 15.55 0.42
C ALA A 114 2.41 14.68 1.06
N ARG A 115 2.35 14.46 2.39
CA ARG A 115 3.14 13.44 3.07
C ARG A 115 2.67 12.05 2.63
N GLY A 116 3.60 11.14 2.29
CA GLY A 116 3.28 9.80 1.79
C GLY A 116 2.78 9.74 0.34
N ALA A 117 2.78 10.87 -0.40
CA ALA A 117 2.37 10.87 -1.80
C ALA A 117 3.31 10.07 -2.70
N ASP A 118 4.55 9.92 -2.30
CA ASP A 118 5.58 9.08 -2.93
C ASP A 118 5.91 7.93 -1.98
N ASP A 119 6.56 8.23 -0.90
CA ASP A 119 7.08 7.34 0.12
C ASP A 119 6.02 7.04 1.21
N ASP A 120 5.47 5.83 1.28
CA ASP A 120 5.44 4.79 0.24
C ASP A 120 4.01 4.54 -0.26
N LYS A 121 3.00 5.29 0.25
CA LYS A 121 1.59 5.10 -0.14
C LYS A 121 1.39 5.23 -1.65
N GLY A 122 2.08 6.19 -2.31
CA GLY A 122 1.97 6.37 -3.76
C GLY A 122 2.56 5.22 -4.54
N GLN A 123 3.74 4.74 -4.19
CA GLN A 123 4.44 3.66 -4.88
C GLN A 123 3.73 2.31 -4.68
N SER A 124 3.35 2.00 -3.44
CA SER A 124 2.57 0.80 -3.11
C SER A 124 1.20 0.79 -3.80
N PHE A 125 0.55 1.97 -3.89
CA PHE A 125 -0.72 2.11 -4.59
C PHE A 125 -0.60 1.82 -6.09
N ILE A 126 0.48 2.25 -6.74
CA ILE A 126 0.74 1.93 -8.16
C ILE A 126 0.82 0.41 -8.37
N GLN A 127 1.46 -0.32 -7.45
CA GLN A 127 1.56 -1.78 -7.51
C GLN A 127 0.18 -2.44 -7.40
N VAL A 128 -0.67 -1.97 -6.47
CA VAL A 128 -2.06 -2.46 -6.34
C VAL A 128 -2.88 -2.17 -7.60
N LYS A 129 -2.75 -0.97 -8.18
CA LYS A 129 -3.47 -0.62 -9.43
C LYS A 129 -2.95 -1.39 -10.65
N ALA A 130 -1.66 -1.71 -10.70
CA ALA A 130 -1.10 -2.59 -11.72
C ALA A 130 -1.68 -4.03 -11.61
N PHE A 131 -1.74 -4.57 -10.39
CA PHE A 131 -2.40 -5.84 -10.10
C PHE A 131 -3.87 -5.83 -10.54
N GLU A 132 -4.63 -4.81 -10.12
CA GLU A 132 -6.04 -4.63 -10.48
C GLU A 132 -6.24 -4.62 -12.00
N TYR A 133 -5.42 -3.85 -12.72
CA TYR A 133 -5.45 -3.80 -14.18
C TYR A 133 -5.21 -5.17 -14.82
N LEU A 134 -4.17 -5.89 -14.38
CA LEU A 134 -3.84 -7.22 -14.90
C LEU A 134 -4.97 -8.22 -14.64
N LEU A 135 -5.54 -8.20 -13.45
CA LEU A 135 -6.64 -9.09 -13.07
C LEU A 135 -7.90 -8.81 -13.89
N LYS A 136 -8.35 -7.54 -13.93
CA LYS A 136 -9.58 -7.14 -14.65
C LYS A 136 -9.52 -7.39 -16.15
N ASN A 137 -8.33 -7.39 -16.74
CA ASN A 137 -8.14 -7.64 -18.16
C ASN A 137 -7.76 -9.11 -18.48
N GLY A 138 -7.79 -10.01 -17.51
CA GLY A 138 -7.44 -11.42 -17.71
C GLY A 138 -5.97 -11.63 -18.09
N LEU A 139 -5.09 -10.71 -17.70
CA LEU A 139 -3.65 -10.73 -18.00
C LEU A 139 -2.81 -11.27 -16.85
N LEU A 140 -3.37 -11.38 -15.65
CA LEU A 140 -2.67 -11.91 -14.49
C LEU A 140 -2.34 -13.40 -14.70
N ARG A 141 -1.07 -13.78 -14.56
CA ARG A 141 -0.56 -15.15 -14.79
C ARG A 141 0.10 -15.74 -13.56
N ASN A 142 0.44 -14.93 -12.58
CA ASN A 142 1.13 -15.32 -11.37
C ASN A 142 0.21 -15.17 -10.17
N ASN A 143 0.45 -15.98 -9.15
CA ASN A 143 -0.12 -15.71 -7.83
C ASN A 143 0.51 -14.44 -7.28
N VAL A 144 -0.26 -13.64 -6.57
CA VAL A 144 0.23 -12.40 -5.96
C VAL A 144 -0.14 -12.40 -4.50
N LYS A 145 0.83 -12.08 -3.67
CA LYS A 145 0.66 -11.79 -2.25
C LYS A 145 1.12 -10.37 -1.99
N PHE A 146 0.51 -9.73 -1.00
CA PHE A 146 0.89 -8.41 -0.51
C PHE A 146 1.18 -8.51 0.97
N ILE A 147 2.25 -7.84 1.40
CA ILE A 147 2.57 -7.59 2.80
C ILE A 147 2.90 -6.11 2.94
N PHE A 148 2.08 -5.36 3.70
CA PHE A 148 2.29 -3.96 3.97
C PHE A 148 2.47 -3.76 5.47
N GLU A 149 3.63 -3.26 5.88
CA GLU A 149 3.94 -3.00 7.27
C GLU A 149 3.66 -1.55 7.68
N GLY A 150 3.63 -1.28 8.98
CA GLY A 150 3.37 0.03 9.54
C GLY A 150 4.48 0.54 10.46
N GLU A 151 5.74 0.13 10.25
CA GLU A 151 6.86 0.48 11.12
C GLU A 151 8.17 0.72 10.34
N GLU A 152 8.11 0.86 9.01
CA GLU A 152 9.31 1.04 8.18
C GLU A 152 10.07 2.28 8.60
N GLU A 153 9.38 3.39 8.80
CA GLU A 153 9.93 4.70 9.16
C GLU A 153 10.53 4.78 10.58
N ILE A 154 10.37 3.71 11.35
CA ILE A 154 11.01 3.52 12.67
C ILE A 154 11.93 2.29 12.73
N GLY A 155 12.26 1.71 11.56
CA GLY A 155 13.22 0.62 11.40
C GLY A 155 12.64 -0.78 11.51
N SER A 156 11.36 -0.97 11.23
CA SER A 156 10.66 -2.27 11.12
C SER A 156 10.87 -3.22 12.31
N PRO A 157 10.72 -2.77 13.57
CA PRO A 157 11.08 -3.57 14.73
C PRO A 157 10.29 -4.88 14.87
N SER A 158 9.07 -4.95 14.30
CA SER A 158 8.19 -6.12 14.41
C SER A 158 8.24 -7.04 13.18
N LEU A 159 8.80 -6.58 12.06
CA LEU A 159 8.71 -7.28 10.77
C LEU A 159 9.42 -8.63 10.78
N GLU A 160 10.63 -8.72 11.33
CA GLU A 160 11.39 -9.97 11.36
C GLU A 160 10.63 -11.08 12.10
N ALA A 161 10.11 -10.77 13.29
CA ALA A 161 9.32 -11.72 14.08
C ALA A 161 8.05 -12.15 13.37
N PHE A 162 7.35 -11.23 12.74
CA PHE A 162 6.17 -11.52 11.93
C PHE A 162 6.48 -12.45 10.75
N CYS A 163 7.56 -12.17 10.01
CA CYS A 163 7.98 -13.01 8.89
C CYS A 163 8.36 -14.44 9.32
N GLU A 164 9.04 -14.59 10.45
CA GLU A 164 9.38 -15.92 11.00
C GLU A 164 8.12 -16.70 11.42
N GLU A 165 7.18 -16.05 12.09
CA GLU A 165 5.92 -16.68 12.50
C GLU A 165 5.06 -17.10 11.29
N HIS A 166 5.05 -16.28 10.23
CA HIS A 166 4.19 -16.48 9.07
C HIS A 166 4.94 -16.91 7.81
N LYS A 167 6.14 -17.48 7.93
CA LYS A 167 6.99 -17.81 6.77
C LYS A 167 6.33 -18.69 5.71
N GLU A 168 5.48 -19.64 6.08
CA GLU A 168 4.76 -20.47 5.10
C GLU A 168 3.68 -19.66 4.37
N LEU A 169 3.01 -18.75 5.06
CA LEU A 169 2.03 -17.84 4.48
C LEU A 169 2.70 -16.88 3.46
N LEU A 170 3.89 -16.38 3.80
CA LEU A 170 4.63 -15.40 3.00
C LEU A 170 5.50 -16.04 1.91
N LYS A 171 5.55 -17.38 1.83
CA LYS A 171 6.37 -18.08 0.83
C LYS A 171 6.05 -17.59 -0.59
N ALA A 172 7.10 -17.22 -1.32
CA ALA A 172 7.00 -16.68 -2.68
C ALA A 172 8.26 -17.02 -3.48
N ASP A 173 8.20 -16.89 -4.80
CA ASP A 173 9.33 -17.08 -5.72
C ASP A 173 10.10 -15.78 -5.95
N VAL A 174 9.41 -14.65 -5.87
CA VAL A 174 9.95 -13.31 -6.12
C VAL A 174 9.36 -12.33 -5.11
N ILE A 175 10.20 -11.43 -4.62
CA ILE A 175 9.76 -10.28 -3.83
C ILE A 175 9.89 -9.04 -4.73
N LEU A 176 8.84 -8.25 -4.78
CA LEU A 176 8.79 -6.97 -5.47
C LEU A 176 8.72 -5.85 -4.43
N VAL A 177 9.69 -4.96 -4.47
CA VAL A 177 9.78 -3.76 -3.63
C VAL A 177 9.88 -2.54 -4.55
N SER A 178 9.12 -1.50 -4.28
CA SER A 178 9.23 -0.19 -4.93
C SER A 178 9.11 0.85 -3.82
N ASP A 179 10.24 1.29 -3.37
CA ASP A 179 10.38 2.21 -2.25
C ASP A 179 11.58 3.11 -2.52
N THR A 180 11.56 4.39 -2.11
CA THR A 180 12.59 5.40 -2.42
C THR A 180 13.05 6.16 -1.20
#